data_d1afc7d952616e64949bc2c4377c5830
#
_entry.id   d1afc7d952616e64949bc2c4377c5830
#
_cell.length_a   1.000
_cell.length_b   1.000
_cell.length_c   1.000
_cell.angle_alpha   90.00
_cell.angle_beta   90.00
_cell.angle_gamma   90.00
#
_symmetry.space_group_name_H-M   'P 1'
#
loop_
_entity.id
_entity.type
_entity.pdbx_description
1 polymer ?
#
loop_
_entity_poly.entity_id
_entity_poly.type
_entity_poly.pdbx_seq_one_letter_code
_entity_poly.pdbx_strand_id
1 'polypeptide(L)'
;MAYSAELRLALRAVHRASLLTKSVLRSLSNNVSAETKADDSPVTIADFAAQALLISALHAAYPTDAFLGEESADALRQNEALADRVWQLVQQARREFHVGGTESGKGDGNSVQVEELASPKSKEEMFELIDRGGKGEITRRGRVWVMDPVDGTATFMQGQQYAVCLCLLVDGVQQVGVIACPNLAFPIQETLGQTSIHEDRVDTDGFGVVLSAVKGQGTFIRSMNASASAGLGEPRHVDLTTLPQKKPSELNFVEATLGKTSLSQPEHNAVATSLGAQWPGTILWSQQMKYVALTLGATDVMVRIPKTLDRFTYVWDHAGGHLLFQEAGGVISDFKGEQIDFANGRKIKGERNWGMIACMPGLFEEVGKAVMEVLKKRDS
;
A
#
# COMPACT_ATOMS: atom_id res chain seq x y z
N MET A 1 1.37 3.08 24.27
CA MET A 1 2.19 2.60 23.16
C MET A 1 2.59 3.78 22.29
N ALA A 2 3.82 3.81 21.76
CA ALA A 2 4.25 4.86 20.84
C ALA A 2 3.36 4.85 19.59
N TYR A 3 3.08 6.02 19.03
CA TYR A 3 2.29 6.23 17.80
C TYR A 3 0.86 5.66 17.80
N SER A 4 0.25 5.45 18.97
CA SER A 4 -1.13 4.92 19.06
C SER A 4 -2.19 5.87 18.51
N ALA A 5 -1.98 7.17 18.62
CA ALA A 5 -2.89 8.20 18.08
C ALA A 5 -2.77 8.25 16.55
N GLU A 6 -1.54 8.25 16.04
CA GLU A 6 -1.24 8.21 14.61
C GLU A 6 -1.82 6.96 13.95
N LEU A 7 -1.63 5.78 14.55
CA LEU A 7 -2.19 4.53 14.04
C LEU A 7 -3.72 4.56 13.98
N ARG A 8 -4.39 5.04 15.05
CA ARG A 8 -5.86 5.13 15.06
C ARG A 8 -6.38 6.06 13.96
N LEU A 9 -5.75 7.23 13.81
CA LEU A 9 -6.12 8.18 12.76
C LEU A 9 -5.85 7.60 11.37
N ALA A 10 -4.68 6.99 11.15
CA ALA A 10 -4.30 6.36 9.89
C ALA A 10 -5.27 5.25 9.48
N LEU A 11 -5.64 4.36 10.41
CA LEU A 11 -6.62 3.30 10.16
C LEU A 11 -7.98 3.86 9.73
N ARG A 12 -8.46 4.92 10.41
CA ARG A 12 -9.75 5.56 10.07
C ARG A 12 -9.68 6.29 8.73
N ALA A 13 -8.60 7.00 8.46
CA ALA A 13 -8.41 7.74 7.21
C ALA A 13 -8.31 6.78 6.01
N VAL A 14 -7.51 5.71 6.13
CA VAL A 14 -7.36 4.68 5.10
C VAL A 14 -8.69 3.92 4.91
N HIS A 15 -9.41 3.57 5.97
CA HIS A 15 -10.73 2.94 5.84
C HIS A 15 -11.70 3.83 5.06
N ARG A 16 -11.80 5.13 5.39
CA ARG A 16 -12.64 6.09 4.64
C ARG A 16 -12.26 6.17 3.17
N ALA A 17 -10.97 6.29 2.86
CA ALA A 17 -10.48 6.30 1.49
C ALA A 17 -10.80 4.98 0.74
N SER A 18 -10.69 3.84 1.44
CA SER A 18 -11.02 2.52 0.89
C SER A 18 -12.50 2.35 0.57
N LEU A 19 -13.38 2.87 1.41
CA LEU A 19 -14.83 2.86 1.14
C LEU A 19 -15.15 3.70 -0.11
N LEU A 20 -14.51 4.87 -0.25
CA LEU A 20 -14.67 5.71 -1.45
C LEU A 20 -14.16 4.98 -2.70
N THR A 21 -12.92 4.47 -2.68
CA THR A 21 -12.34 3.79 -3.86
C THR A 21 -13.14 2.56 -4.25
N LYS A 22 -13.63 1.78 -3.28
CA LYS A 22 -14.50 0.62 -3.53
C LYS A 22 -15.85 1.03 -4.12
N SER A 23 -16.44 2.15 -3.67
CA SER A 23 -17.70 2.66 -4.23
C SER A 23 -17.54 3.10 -5.68
N VAL A 24 -16.43 3.79 -6.00
CA VAL A 24 -16.07 4.15 -7.37
C VAL A 24 -15.91 2.89 -8.22
N LEU A 25 -15.17 1.90 -7.74
CA LEU A 25 -14.96 0.65 -8.45
C LEU A 25 -16.28 -0.08 -8.76
N ARG A 26 -17.20 -0.16 -7.81
CA ARG A 26 -18.54 -0.74 -8.02
C ARG A 26 -19.40 0.04 -9.01
N SER A 27 -19.18 1.34 -9.13
CA SER A 27 -19.86 2.18 -10.15
C SER A 27 -19.16 2.17 -11.50
N LEU A 28 -17.96 1.61 -11.62
CA LEU A 28 -17.13 1.56 -12.83
C LEU A 28 -17.70 0.72 -13.97
N SER A 29 -18.57 -0.24 -13.66
CA SER A 29 -19.38 -0.87 -14.74
C SER A 29 -20.09 0.17 -15.63
N ASN A 30 -20.02 1.45 -15.27
CA ASN A 30 -20.73 2.58 -15.83
C ASN A 30 -19.82 3.76 -16.26
N ASN A 31 -18.67 3.54 -16.89
CA ASN A 31 -17.85 4.58 -17.55
C ASN A 31 -17.02 5.53 -16.65
N VAL A 32 -16.05 5.03 -15.92
CA VAL A 32 -14.97 5.91 -15.43
C VAL A 32 -13.95 6.14 -16.55
N SER A 33 -13.74 7.42 -16.93
CA SER A 33 -12.62 7.79 -17.77
C SER A 33 -11.33 7.78 -16.96
N ALA A 34 -10.33 7.06 -17.42
CA ALA A 34 -8.98 7.18 -16.92
C ALA A 34 -8.28 8.35 -17.62
N GLU A 35 -7.56 9.13 -16.86
CA GLU A 35 -6.62 10.11 -17.38
C GLU A 35 -5.21 9.50 -17.40
N THR A 36 -4.40 9.92 -18.34
CA THR A 36 -3.02 9.43 -18.48
C THR A 36 -2.06 10.46 -17.89
N LYS A 37 -1.18 10.02 -16.98
CA LYS A 37 -0.08 10.84 -16.46
C LYS A 37 1.02 10.99 -17.51
N ALA A 38 1.90 11.96 -17.30
CA ALA A 38 3.07 12.16 -18.17
C ALA A 38 4.04 10.97 -18.19
N ASP A 39 3.95 10.06 -17.23
CA ASP A 39 4.70 8.78 -17.14
C ASP A 39 3.92 7.58 -17.69
N ASP A 40 2.82 7.83 -18.43
CA ASP A 40 1.91 6.84 -18.99
C ASP A 40 1.13 5.97 -17.96
N SER A 41 1.16 6.35 -16.68
CA SER A 41 0.33 5.68 -15.66
C SER A 41 -1.11 6.18 -15.70
N PRO A 42 -2.14 5.29 -15.77
CA PRO A 42 -3.52 5.74 -15.71
C PRO A 42 -3.84 6.42 -14.38
N VAL A 43 -4.52 7.54 -14.40
CA VAL A 43 -5.02 8.25 -13.21
C VAL A 43 -6.51 8.15 -13.16
N THR A 44 -7.07 7.79 -12.04
CA THR A 44 -8.52 7.76 -11.82
C THR A 44 -8.97 8.88 -10.90
N ILE A 45 -10.25 9.23 -10.99
CA ILE A 45 -10.84 10.18 -10.04
C ILE A 45 -10.76 9.70 -8.58
N ALA A 46 -10.65 8.38 -8.40
CA ALA A 46 -10.51 7.78 -7.08
C ALA A 46 -9.17 8.12 -6.41
N ASP A 47 -8.06 8.17 -7.19
CA ASP A 47 -6.73 8.54 -6.69
C ASP A 47 -6.74 9.94 -6.08
N PHE A 48 -7.19 10.93 -6.85
CA PHE A 48 -7.25 12.32 -6.38
C PHE A 48 -8.15 12.49 -5.15
N ALA A 49 -9.35 11.88 -5.18
CA ALA A 49 -10.29 12.00 -4.07
C ALA A 49 -9.76 11.31 -2.80
N ALA A 50 -9.15 10.14 -2.93
CA ALA A 50 -8.56 9.41 -1.80
C ALA A 50 -7.38 10.19 -1.22
N GLN A 51 -6.46 10.73 -2.04
CA GLN A 51 -5.35 11.55 -1.56
C GLN A 51 -5.84 12.81 -0.81
N ALA A 52 -6.83 13.52 -1.36
CA ALA A 52 -7.40 14.70 -0.72
C ALA A 52 -7.98 14.37 0.67
N LEU A 53 -8.72 13.26 0.80
CA LEU A 53 -9.31 12.82 2.06
C LEU A 53 -8.27 12.36 3.09
N LEU A 54 -7.24 11.62 2.65
CA LEU A 54 -6.14 11.18 3.51
C LEU A 54 -5.40 12.39 4.08
N ILE A 55 -4.96 13.30 3.22
CA ILE A 55 -4.21 14.48 3.66
C ILE A 55 -5.07 15.40 4.51
N SER A 56 -6.34 15.62 4.16
CA SER A 56 -7.23 16.46 4.97
C SER A 56 -7.35 15.97 6.41
N ALA A 57 -7.55 14.66 6.61
CA ALA A 57 -7.67 14.06 7.93
C ALA A 57 -6.36 14.18 8.74
N LEU A 58 -5.24 13.90 8.11
CA LEU A 58 -3.93 13.89 8.75
C LEU A 58 -3.45 15.32 9.05
N HIS A 59 -3.59 16.25 8.09
CA HIS A 59 -3.17 17.63 8.25
C HIS A 59 -3.96 18.38 9.32
N ALA A 60 -5.25 18.09 9.48
CA ALA A 60 -6.04 18.67 10.55
C ALA A 60 -5.54 18.25 11.95
N ALA A 61 -5.08 17.01 12.10
CA ALA A 61 -4.54 16.50 13.37
C ALA A 61 -3.05 16.81 13.56
N TYR A 62 -2.28 16.84 12.49
CA TYR A 62 -0.82 17.04 12.49
C TYR A 62 -0.44 18.15 11.48
N PRO A 63 -0.74 19.42 11.75
CA PRO A 63 -0.57 20.51 10.79
C PRO A 63 0.89 20.81 10.42
N THR A 64 1.84 20.38 11.22
CA THR A 64 3.28 20.55 11.00
C THR A 64 3.94 19.38 10.28
N ASP A 65 3.24 18.26 10.12
CA ASP A 65 3.78 17.10 9.39
C ASP A 65 3.83 17.41 7.89
N ALA A 66 4.88 16.93 7.22
CA ALA A 66 4.99 16.95 5.78
C ALA A 66 4.23 15.78 5.15
N PHE A 67 4.00 15.87 3.85
CA PHE A 67 3.28 14.86 3.07
C PHE A 67 4.04 14.52 1.80
N LEU A 68 4.00 13.27 1.39
CA LEU A 68 4.46 12.77 0.11
C LEU A 68 3.40 11.83 -0.47
N GLY A 69 2.80 12.22 -1.58
CA GLY A 69 1.81 11.42 -2.29
C GLY A 69 2.14 11.32 -3.77
N GLU A 70 1.50 10.40 -4.43
CA GLU A 70 1.68 10.19 -5.86
C GLU A 70 1.11 11.34 -6.68
N GLU A 71 -0.12 11.82 -6.32
CA GLU A 71 -0.92 12.72 -7.12
C GLU A 71 -0.61 14.20 -6.90
N SER A 72 -0.58 15.00 -7.99
CA SER A 72 -0.57 16.46 -7.95
C SER A 72 -1.85 17.03 -8.59
N ALA A 73 -2.31 18.19 -8.13
CA ALA A 73 -3.53 18.80 -8.63
C ALA A 73 -3.38 19.48 -10.00
N ASP A 74 -2.26 19.32 -10.70
CA ASP A 74 -2.00 20.02 -11.94
C ASP A 74 -2.99 19.62 -13.05
N ALA A 75 -3.31 18.31 -13.17
CA ALA A 75 -4.30 17.81 -14.11
C ALA A 75 -5.71 18.33 -13.79
N LEU A 76 -6.06 18.43 -12.50
CA LEU A 76 -7.37 18.96 -12.06
C LEU A 76 -7.53 20.44 -12.40
N ARG A 77 -6.46 21.25 -12.28
CA ARG A 77 -6.51 22.68 -12.64
C ARG A 77 -6.65 22.92 -14.13
N GLN A 78 -6.20 21.97 -14.95
CA GLN A 78 -6.29 22.02 -16.41
C GLN A 78 -7.59 21.45 -16.95
N ASN A 79 -8.32 20.65 -16.15
CA ASN A 79 -9.56 19.98 -16.55
C ASN A 79 -10.65 20.20 -15.50
N GLU A 80 -11.50 21.20 -15.73
CA GLU A 80 -12.58 21.57 -14.80
C GLU A 80 -13.61 20.43 -14.63
N ALA A 81 -13.93 19.71 -15.69
CA ALA A 81 -14.87 18.59 -15.62
C ALA A 81 -14.33 17.45 -14.74
N LEU A 82 -13.04 17.13 -14.83
CA LEU A 82 -12.38 16.17 -13.96
C LEU A 82 -12.37 16.69 -12.51
N ALA A 83 -12.02 17.96 -12.29
CA ALA A 83 -12.02 18.57 -10.97
C ALA A 83 -13.41 18.54 -10.31
N ASP A 84 -14.47 18.78 -11.08
CA ASP A 84 -15.85 18.71 -10.59
C ASP A 84 -16.23 17.28 -10.16
N ARG A 85 -15.84 16.28 -10.93
CA ARG A 85 -16.10 14.88 -10.60
C ARG A 85 -15.37 14.46 -9.31
N VAL A 86 -14.09 14.82 -9.18
CA VAL A 86 -13.30 14.56 -7.96
C VAL A 86 -13.93 15.27 -6.77
N TRP A 87 -14.32 16.54 -6.93
CA TRP A 87 -14.99 17.31 -5.88
C TRP A 87 -16.31 16.68 -5.43
N GLN A 88 -17.13 16.22 -6.38
CA GLN A 88 -18.38 15.51 -6.07
C GLN A 88 -18.14 14.25 -5.24
N LEU A 89 -17.11 13.46 -5.57
CA LEU A 89 -16.74 12.28 -4.78
C LEU A 89 -16.29 12.64 -3.37
N VAL A 90 -15.47 13.67 -3.21
CA VAL A 90 -15.04 14.18 -1.90
C VAL A 90 -16.25 14.61 -1.07
N GLN A 91 -17.21 15.33 -1.68
CA GLN A 91 -18.45 15.76 -1.01
C GLN A 91 -19.36 14.57 -0.65
N GLN A 92 -19.44 13.57 -1.51
CA GLN A 92 -20.19 12.34 -1.25
C GLN A 92 -19.58 11.60 -0.06
N ALA A 93 -18.27 11.37 -0.06
CA ALA A 93 -17.56 10.73 1.03
C ALA A 93 -17.74 11.48 2.37
N ARG A 94 -17.71 12.81 2.33
CA ARG A 94 -17.99 13.65 3.50
C ARG A 94 -19.39 13.40 4.07
N ARG A 95 -20.42 13.26 3.23
CA ARG A 95 -21.80 13.01 3.68
C ARG A 95 -22.02 11.59 4.18
N GLU A 96 -21.49 10.59 3.47
CA GLU A 96 -21.69 9.18 3.77
C GLU A 96 -20.90 8.72 5.01
N PHE A 97 -19.76 9.35 5.26
CA PHE A 97 -18.89 9.05 6.40
C PHE A 97 -18.98 10.09 7.52
N HIS A 98 -20.00 10.92 7.50
CA HIS A 98 -20.41 11.73 8.62
C HIS A 98 -20.96 10.79 9.69
N VAL A 99 -20.09 10.31 10.56
CA VAL A 99 -20.49 9.55 11.74
C VAL A 99 -20.94 10.53 12.80
N GLY A 100 -22.06 11.15 12.55
CA GLY A 100 -22.83 11.92 13.48
C GLY A 100 -24.15 11.19 13.74
N GLY A 101 -24.11 9.95 14.08
CA GLY A 101 -25.24 9.23 14.62
C GLY A 101 -25.24 9.40 16.13
N THR A 102 -26.01 10.31 16.69
CA THR A 102 -26.58 10.12 18.01
C THR A 102 -27.53 8.92 17.92
N GLU A 103 -27.02 7.72 17.93
CA GLU A 103 -27.83 6.61 18.39
C GLU A 103 -28.03 6.84 19.89
N SER A 104 -29.21 7.36 20.23
CA SER A 104 -29.73 7.36 21.59
C SER A 104 -30.02 5.92 22.00
N GLY A 105 -28.98 5.13 22.19
CA GLY A 105 -29.02 3.92 22.97
C GLY A 105 -29.20 4.30 24.43
N LYS A 106 -30.38 4.14 24.97
CA LYS A 106 -30.61 4.15 26.40
C LYS A 106 -29.76 3.06 27.05
N GLY A 107 -28.67 3.44 27.73
CA GLY A 107 -27.89 2.51 28.53
C GLY A 107 -26.43 2.90 28.61
N ASP A 108 -26.02 3.39 29.79
CA ASP A 108 -24.68 3.62 30.29
C ASP A 108 -23.80 4.71 29.64
N GLY A 109 -23.59 5.75 30.44
CA GLY A 109 -22.98 7.04 30.18
C GLY A 109 -21.53 7.09 29.66
N ASN A 110 -21.17 6.28 28.68
CA ASN A 110 -19.87 6.36 28.02
C ASN A 110 -20.04 6.40 26.50
N SER A 111 -20.67 7.48 25.99
CA SER A 111 -20.67 7.75 24.55
C SER A 111 -19.24 8.17 24.16
N VAL A 112 -18.49 7.25 23.55
CA VAL A 112 -17.25 7.61 22.85
C VAL A 112 -17.66 8.47 21.64
N GLN A 113 -17.46 9.78 21.75
CA GLN A 113 -17.62 10.67 20.59
C GLN A 113 -16.55 10.24 19.56
N VAL A 114 -17.00 9.66 18.45
CA VAL A 114 -16.12 9.37 17.32
C VAL A 114 -15.85 10.72 16.64
N GLU A 115 -14.65 11.25 16.86
CA GLU A 115 -14.21 12.52 16.26
C GLU A 115 -14.31 12.45 14.73
N GLU A 116 -14.99 13.43 14.13
CA GLU A 116 -15.19 13.47 12.68
C GLU A 116 -13.85 13.67 11.94
N LEU A 117 -13.60 12.88 10.89
CA LEU A 117 -12.43 13.09 10.02
C LEU A 117 -12.61 14.35 9.18
N ALA A 118 -11.63 15.24 9.21
CA ALA A 118 -11.62 16.43 8.37
C ALA A 118 -11.72 16.09 6.89
N SER A 119 -12.33 16.99 6.12
CA SER A 119 -12.50 16.92 4.67
C SER A 119 -12.30 18.31 4.07
N PRO A 120 -11.85 18.43 2.81
CA PRO A 120 -11.74 19.72 2.14
C PRO A 120 -13.07 20.48 2.14
N LYS A 121 -13.01 21.81 2.32
CA LYS A 121 -14.20 22.69 2.38
C LYS A 121 -14.52 23.35 1.06
N SER A 122 -13.54 23.44 0.15
CA SER A 122 -13.68 23.99 -1.20
C SER A 122 -12.82 23.21 -2.20
N LYS A 123 -13.03 23.42 -3.51
CA LYS A 123 -12.17 22.86 -4.55
C LYS A 123 -10.73 23.34 -4.43
N GLU A 124 -10.54 24.60 -4.09
CA GLU A 124 -9.23 25.22 -3.93
C GLU A 124 -8.47 24.54 -2.78
N GLU A 125 -9.10 24.34 -1.63
CA GLU A 125 -8.52 23.61 -0.51
C GLU A 125 -8.22 22.16 -0.89
N MET A 126 -9.10 21.51 -1.68
CA MET A 126 -8.85 20.17 -2.21
C MET A 126 -7.57 20.13 -3.07
N PHE A 127 -7.38 21.10 -3.98
CA PHE A 127 -6.16 21.19 -4.79
C PHE A 127 -4.92 21.44 -3.95
N GLU A 128 -5.00 22.33 -2.96
CA GLU A 128 -3.89 22.60 -2.04
C GLU A 128 -3.50 21.35 -1.24
N LEU A 129 -4.48 20.60 -0.74
CA LEU A 129 -4.23 19.35 -0.01
C LEU A 129 -3.60 18.27 -0.89
N ILE A 130 -4.11 18.09 -2.13
CA ILE A 130 -3.50 17.14 -3.08
C ILE A 130 -2.05 17.53 -3.35
N ASP A 131 -1.77 18.82 -3.61
CA ASP A 131 -0.42 19.31 -3.88
C ASP A 131 0.53 19.18 -2.70
N ARG A 132 0.06 19.19 -1.45
CA ARG A 132 0.91 18.91 -0.30
C ARG A 132 1.57 17.53 -0.41
N GLY A 133 0.87 16.55 -0.97
CA GLY A 133 1.43 15.23 -1.29
C GLY A 133 2.23 15.25 -2.59
N GLY A 134 1.60 15.67 -3.68
CA GLY A 134 2.15 15.56 -5.04
C GLY A 134 3.39 16.42 -5.29
N LYS A 135 3.50 17.55 -4.60
CA LYS A 135 4.66 18.46 -4.64
C LYS A 135 5.53 18.38 -3.38
N GLY A 136 5.20 17.46 -2.47
CA GLY A 136 5.95 17.24 -1.26
C GLY A 136 7.27 16.53 -1.51
N GLU A 137 8.19 16.68 -0.57
CA GLU A 137 9.49 16.02 -0.58
C GLU A 137 9.79 15.39 0.78
N ILE A 138 10.58 14.33 0.77
CA ILE A 138 11.12 13.73 1.99
C ILE A 138 12.48 14.35 2.28
N THR A 139 12.66 14.76 3.52
CA THR A 139 13.96 15.11 4.08
C THR A 139 14.39 14.09 5.14
N ARG A 140 15.69 14.05 5.46
CA ARG A 140 16.22 13.16 6.51
C ARG A 140 15.79 13.53 7.93
N ARG A 141 15.00 14.57 8.11
CA ARG A 141 14.51 15.03 9.42
C ARG A 141 13.05 15.37 9.37
N GLY A 142 12.38 15.17 10.50
CA GLY A 142 10.97 15.49 10.68
C GLY A 142 10.03 14.34 10.37
N ARG A 143 8.75 14.66 10.39
CA ARG A 143 7.65 13.72 10.21
C ARG A 143 7.06 13.89 8.82
N VAL A 144 6.92 12.79 8.08
CA VAL A 144 6.38 12.78 6.71
C VAL A 144 5.40 11.64 6.56
N TRP A 145 4.18 11.94 6.15
CA TRP A 145 3.20 10.94 5.74
C TRP A 145 3.37 10.64 4.25
N VAL A 146 3.70 9.40 3.95
CA VAL A 146 3.87 8.88 2.59
C VAL A 146 2.64 8.09 2.21
N MET A 147 2.08 8.31 1.03
CA MET A 147 0.86 7.63 0.60
C MET A 147 0.85 7.32 -0.90
N ASP A 148 0.23 6.18 -1.20
CA ASP A 148 -0.26 5.81 -2.51
C ASP A 148 -1.76 5.61 -2.39
N PRO A 149 -2.58 6.49 -2.98
CA PRO A 149 -4.03 6.44 -2.82
C PRO A 149 -4.67 5.21 -3.46
N VAL A 150 -4.12 4.73 -4.59
CA VAL A 150 -4.56 3.52 -5.30
C VAL A 150 -3.36 2.84 -5.95
N ASP A 151 -2.57 2.10 -5.16
CA ASP A 151 -1.50 1.27 -5.73
C ASP A 151 -2.09 0.12 -6.56
N GLY A 152 -1.72 0.10 -7.83
CA GLY A 152 -2.30 -0.79 -8.83
C GLY A 152 -3.43 -0.14 -9.63
N THR A 153 -3.30 1.12 -10.05
CA THR A 153 -4.32 1.85 -10.82
C THR A 153 -4.78 1.08 -12.06
N ALA A 154 -3.88 0.38 -12.76
CA ALA A 154 -4.23 -0.42 -13.94
C ALA A 154 -5.15 -1.62 -13.60
N THR A 155 -4.89 -2.30 -12.50
CA THR A 155 -5.70 -3.43 -12.02
C THR A 155 -6.97 -2.98 -11.33
N PHE A 156 -6.95 -1.82 -10.65
CA PHE A 156 -8.15 -1.16 -10.15
C PHE A 156 -9.17 -0.94 -11.28
N MET A 157 -8.74 -0.43 -12.42
CA MET A 157 -9.62 -0.23 -13.58
C MET A 157 -10.22 -1.51 -14.17
N GLN A 158 -9.58 -2.66 -13.90
CA GLN A 158 -10.06 -3.98 -14.30
C GLN A 158 -10.90 -4.67 -13.22
N GLY A 159 -11.15 -4.01 -12.10
CA GLY A 159 -11.88 -4.60 -10.97
C GLY A 159 -11.08 -5.63 -10.16
N GLN A 160 -9.75 -5.66 -10.35
CA GLN A 160 -8.84 -6.62 -9.74
C GLN A 160 -8.26 -6.10 -8.41
N GLN A 161 -7.14 -6.68 -7.95
CA GLN A 161 -6.49 -6.30 -6.69
C GLN A 161 -5.85 -4.91 -6.76
N TYR A 162 -6.00 -4.15 -5.69
CA TYR A 162 -5.35 -2.86 -5.48
C TYR A 162 -5.23 -2.57 -3.98
N ALA A 163 -4.43 -1.58 -3.63
CA ALA A 163 -4.26 -1.18 -2.24
C ALA A 163 -4.38 0.34 -2.04
N VAL A 164 -4.84 0.75 -0.86
CA VAL A 164 -4.80 2.14 -0.35
C VAL A 164 -3.75 2.20 0.74
N CYS A 165 -2.68 2.97 0.54
CA CYS A 165 -1.46 2.86 1.32
C CYS A 165 -1.12 4.16 2.04
N LEU A 166 -0.71 4.04 3.30
CA LEU A 166 -0.27 5.14 4.14
C LEU A 166 0.89 4.68 5.04
N CYS A 167 1.95 5.50 5.14
CA CYS A 167 3.08 5.26 6.02
C CYS A 167 3.55 6.56 6.66
N LEU A 168 3.79 6.57 7.97
CA LEU A 168 4.47 7.65 8.67
C LEU A 168 5.97 7.36 8.75
N LEU A 169 6.78 8.24 8.19
CA LEU A 169 8.22 8.30 8.41
C LEU A 169 8.53 9.35 9.47
N VAL A 170 9.45 9.03 10.37
CA VAL A 170 10.06 10.00 11.30
C VAL A 170 11.57 9.92 11.12
N ASP A 171 12.17 11.03 10.78
CA ASP A 171 13.59 11.12 10.46
C ASP A 171 14.06 10.08 9.42
N GLY A 172 13.20 9.85 8.42
CA GLY A 172 13.42 8.90 7.33
C GLY A 172 13.18 7.43 7.66
N VAL A 173 12.71 7.11 8.87
CA VAL A 173 12.45 5.74 9.32
C VAL A 173 10.95 5.51 9.48
N GLN A 174 10.43 4.41 8.92
CA GLN A 174 9.02 4.04 9.03
C GLN A 174 8.66 3.82 10.51
N GLN A 175 7.56 4.40 10.94
CA GLN A 175 7.03 4.25 12.30
C GLN A 175 5.64 3.61 12.32
N VAL A 176 4.78 3.99 11.37
CA VAL A 176 3.41 3.46 11.22
C VAL A 176 3.19 3.12 9.76
N GLY A 177 2.67 1.95 9.48
CA GLY A 177 2.22 1.53 8.15
C GLY A 177 0.78 1.05 8.20
N VAL A 178 -0.04 1.46 7.24
CA VAL A 178 -1.42 1.01 7.07
C VAL A 178 -1.67 0.77 5.59
N ILE A 179 -2.09 -0.44 5.25
CA ILE A 179 -2.45 -0.81 3.88
C ILE A 179 -3.82 -1.49 3.91
N ALA A 180 -4.78 -0.88 3.25
CA ALA A 180 -6.06 -1.50 2.98
C ALA A 180 -6.06 -2.15 1.59
N CYS A 181 -6.68 -3.32 1.52
CA CYS A 181 -6.86 -4.12 0.32
C CYS A 181 -8.36 -4.34 0.10
N PRO A 182 -9.07 -3.35 -0.50
CA PRO A 182 -10.54 -3.36 -0.52
C PRO A 182 -11.15 -4.49 -1.37
N ASN A 183 -10.37 -5.05 -2.29
CA ASN A 183 -10.77 -6.17 -3.12
C ASN A 183 -10.25 -7.53 -2.63
N LEU A 184 -9.48 -7.58 -1.54
CA LEU A 184 -8.88 -8.83 -1.10
C LEU A 184 -9.89 -9.69 -0.32
N ALA A 185 -10.30 -10.81 -0.92
CA ALA A 185 -11.06 -11.87 -0.25
C ALA A 185 -10.09 -12.69 0.63
N PHE A 186 -9.95 -12.32 1.89
CA PHE A 186 -9.08 -13.02 2.84
C PHE A 186 -9.83 -13.38 4.13
N PRO A 187 -10.01 -14.68 4.41
CA PRO A 187 -10.67 -15.13 5.64
C PRO A 187 -9.74 -14.93 6.84
N ILE A 188 -10.00 -13.92 7.65
CA ILE A 188 -9.11 -13.53 8.77
C ILE A 188 -8.92 -14.66 9.80
N GLN A 189 -9.88 -15.57 9.92
CA GLN A 189 -9.83 -16.67 10.88
C GLN A 189 -8.97 -17.87 10.42
N GLU A 190 -8.62 -17.93 9.14
CA GLU A 190 -7.79 -19.01 8.60
C GLU A 190 -6.33 -18.91 9.06
N THR A 191 -5.62 -20.02 8.99
CA THR A 191 -4.19 -20.11 9.28
C THR A 191 -3.41 -19.36 8.22
N LEU A 192 -2.40 -18.58 8.63
CA LEU A 192 -1.50 -17.90 7.71
C LEU A 192 -0.85 -18.90 6.73
N GLY A 193 -0.59 -18.46 5.51
CA GLY A 193 0.05 -19.26 4.48
C GLY A 193 -0.85 -20.29 3.78
N GLN A 194 -2.11 -20.44 4.18
CA GLN A 194 -3.04 -21.38 3.55
C GLN A 194 -3.92 -20.75 2.46
N THR A 195 -4.14 -19.45 2.53
CA THR A 195 -4.95 -18.72 1.55
C THR A 195 -4.07 -18.19 0.42
N SER A 196 -4.35 -18.64 -0.81
CA SER A 196 -3.70 -18.08 -1.99
C SER A 196 -4.30 -16.71 -2.36
N ILE A 197 -3.44 -15.80 -2.79
CA ILE A 197 -3.83 -14.47 -3.27
C ILE A 197 -3.59 -14.42 -4.78
N HIS A 198 -4.63 -14.04 -5.53
CA HIS A 198 -4.59 -13.91 -6.97
C HIS A 198 -5.20 -12.59 -7.40
N GLU A 199 -4.76 -12.07 -8.55
CA GLU A 199 -5.21 -10.82 -9.13
C GLU A 199 -6.74 -10.77 -9.30
N ASP A 200 -7.34 -11.86 -9.79
CA ASP A 200 -8.76 -11.95 -10.13
C ASP A 200 -9.65 -12.47 -8.99
N ARG A 201 -9.06 -12.91 -7.89
CA ARG A 201 -9.83 -13.43 -6.75
C ARG A 201 -10.23 -12.30 -5.83
N VAL A 202 -11.34 -11.65 -6.15
CA VAL A 202 -11.79 -10.43 -5.51
C VAL A 202 -12.97 -10.63 -4.57
N ASP A 203 -13.03 -9.81 -3.52
CA ASP A 203 -14.18 -9.68 -2.62
C ASP A 203 -15.21 -8.74 -3.28
N THR A 204 -16.18 -9.30 -4.00
CA THR A 204 -17.20 -8.54 -4.72
C THR A 204 -18.18 -7.84 -3.79
N ASP A 205 -18.56 -8.50 -2.71
CA ASP A 205 -19.66 -8.09 -1.82
C ASP A 205 -19.15 -7.32 -0.59
N GLY A 206 -17.99 -7.71 -0.07
CA GLY A 206 -17.38 -7.11 1.09
C GLY A 206 -16.46 -5.92 0.78
N PHE A 207 -15.67 -5.54 1.76
CA PHE A 207 -14.73 -4.41 1.70
C PHE A 207 -13.29 -4.85 1.96
N GLY A 208 -13.02 -6.15 1.89
CA GLY A 208 -11.68 -6.69 2.05
C GLY A 208 -11.12 -6.53 3.46
N VAL A 209 -9.81 -6.31 3.54
CA VAL A 209 -9.05 -6.27 4.79
C VAL A 209 -8.12 -5.06 4.84
N VAL A 210 -7.71 -4.68 6.07
CA VAL A 210 -6.66 -3.70 6.31
C VAL A 210 -5.57 -4.31 7.19
N LEU A 211 -4.32 -4.12 6.78
CA LEU A 211 -3.14 -4.47 7.54
C LEU A 211 -2.55 -3.21 8.16
N SER A 212 -1.96 -3.35 9.34
CA SER A 212 -1.30 -2.22 10.02
C SER A 212 -0.13 -2.69 10.86
N ALA A 213 0.92 -1.87 10.92
CA ALA A 213 2.07 -2.09 11.78
C ALA A 213 2.51 -0.78 12.44
N VAL A 214 3.07 -0.92 13.64
CA VAL A 214 3.88 0.11 14.29
C VAL A 214 5.23 -0.50 14.56
N LYS A 215 6.30 0.21 14.25
CA LYS A 215 7.67 -0.27 14.43
C LYS A 215 7.90 -0.80 15.85
N GLY A 216 8.36 -2.06 15.94
CA GLY A 216 8.60 -2.78 17.19
C GLY A 216 7.34 -3.28 17.91
N GLN A 217 6.16 -3.26 17.25
CA GLN A 217 4.90 -3.71 17.86
C GLN A 217 4.18 -4.81 17.06
N GLY A 218 4.78 -5.29 15.96
CA GLY A 218 4.23 -6.33 15.11
C GLY A 218 3.19 -5.82 14.12
N THR A 219 2.74 -6.74 13.25
CA THR A 219 1.74 -6.50 12.22
C THR A 219 0.40 -7.12 12.58
N PHE A 220 -0.67 -6.40 12.27
CA PHE A 220 -2.05 -6.83 12.53
C PHE A 220 -2.91 -6.70 11.29
N ILE A 221 -3.85 -7.65 11.12
CA ILE A 221 -4.87 -7.65 10.08
C ILE A 221 -6.27 -7.50 10.71
N ARG A 222 -7.17 -6.78 10.01
CA ARG A 222 -8.58 -6.59 10.37
C ARG A 222 -9.45 -6.68 9.14
N SER A 223 -10.70 -7.13 9.30
CA SER A 223 -11.74 -6.93 8.28
C SER A 223 -12.14 -5.46 8.21
N MET A 224 -12.52 -5.02 7.01
CA MET A 224 -13.14 -3.71 6.81
C MET A 224 -14.66 -3.87 6.69
N ASN A 225 -15.41 -3.02 7.38
CA ASN A 225 -16.87 -3.01 7.32
C ASN A 225 -17.38 -1.98 6.29
N ALA A 226 -18.61 -2.17 5.84
CA ALA A 226 -19.27 -1.35 4.82
C ALA A 226 -19.50 0.12 5.24
N SER A 227 -19.46 0.41 6.52
CA SER A 227 -19.65 1.78 7.02
C SER A 227 -18.54 2.18 7.98
N ALA A 228 -18.20 3.45 7.97
CA ALA A 228 -17.21 3.99 8.90
C ALA A 228 -17.70 3.91 10.36
N SER A 229 -19.01 3.90 10.62
CA SER A 229 -19.59 3.76 11.95
C SER A 229 -19.45 2.34 12.51
N ALA A 230 -19.53 1.31 11.65
CA ALA A 230 -19.26 -0.06 12.07
C ALA A 230 -17.77 -0.32 12.32
N GLY A 231 -16.89 0.60 11.89
CA GLY A 231 -15.46 0.55 12.14
C GLY A 231 -14.74 -0.60 11.44
N LEU A 232 -13.65 -1.01 12.04
CA LEU A 232 -12.85 -2.16 11.62
C LEU A 232 -13.09 -3.33 12.55
N GLY A 233 -12.94 -4.55 12.02
CA GLY A 233 -13.00 -5.77 12.85
C GLY A 233 -11.86 -5.84 13.87
N GLU A 234 -11.93 -6.84 14.74
CA GLU A 234 -10.92 -7.08 15.77
C GLU A 234 -9.55 -7.36 15.14
N PRO A 235 -8.47 -6.84 15.74
CA PRO A 235 -7.12 -7.06 15.25
C PRO A 235 -6.67 -8.51 15.47
N ARG A 236 -6.13 -9.13 14.42
CA ARG A 236 -5.42 -10.39 14.54
C ARG A 236 -3.94 -10.16 14.23
N HIS A 237 -3.07 -10.66 15.12
CA HIS A 237 -1.62 -10.60 14.93
C HIS A 237 -1.18 -11.49 13.76
N VAL A 238 -0.24 -10.99 12.97
CA VAL A 238 0.39 -11.67 11.85
C VAL A 238 1.84 -11.95 12.23
N ASP A 239 2.22 -13.22 12.30
CA ASP A 239 3.56 -13.65 12.70
C ASP A 239 4.06 -14.76 11.76
N LEU A 240 4.95 -14.39 10.85
CA LEU A 240 5.53 -15.29 9.85
C LEU A 240 6.52 -16.30 10.45
N THR A 241 7.03 -16.03 11.65
CA THR A 241 7.96 -16.94 12.34
C THR A 241 7.27 -18.23 12.78
N THR A 242 5.93 -18.24 12.82
CA THR A 242 5.11 -19.42 13.16
C THR A 242 4.91 -20.36 11.97
N LEU A 243 5.22 -19.91 10.75
CA LEU A 243 5.06 -20.72 9.54
C LEU A 243 6.19 -21.78 9.44
N PRO A 244 5.87 -22.96 8.90
CA PRO A 244 6.89 -23.99 8.69
C PRO A 244 7.93 -23.50 7.66
N GLN A 245 9.18 -23.86 7.90
CA GLN A 245 10.27 -23.62 6.94
C GLN A 245 10.02 -24.44 5.67
N LYS A 246 10.08 -23.78 4.52
CA LYS A 246 9.99 -24.41 3.20
C LYS A 246 11.36 -24.72 2.65
N LYS A 247 11.43 -25.74 1.80
CA LYS A 247 12.62 -26.00 0.99
C LYS A 247 12.69 -24.98 -0.15
N PRO A 248 13.88 -24.66 -0.69
CA PRO A 248 14.03 -23.73 -1.81
C PRO A 248 13.17 -24.09 -3.02
N SER A 249 13.01 -25.37 -3.31
CA SER A 249 12.18 -25.87 -4.42
C SER A 249 10.68 -25.72 -4.23
N GLU A 250 10.23 -25.40 -3.00
CA GLU A 250 8.81 -25.22 -2.65
C GLU A 250 8.43 -23.74 -2.59
N LEU A 251 9.36 -22.81 -2.84
CA LEU A 251 9.16 -21.38 -2.72
C LEU A 251 8.22 -20.86 -3.80
N ASN A 252 7.24 -20.05 -3.38
CA ASN A 252 6.34 -19.32 -4.26
C ASN A 252 6.83 -17.88 -4.42
N PHE A 253 7.35 -17.56 -5.59
CA PHE A 253 7.78 -16.21 -5.94
C PHE A 253 6.56 -15.33 -6.26
N VAL A 254 6.53 -14.09 -5.77
CA VAL A 254 5.57 -13.09 -6.26
C VAL A 254 6.22 -12.21 -7.32
N GLU A 255 5.54 -12.08 -8.47
CA GLU A 255 6.06 -11.39 -9.64
C GLU A 255 5.04 -10.38 -10.19
N ALA A 256 5.53 -9.41 -10.95
CA ALA A 256 4.69 -8.51 -11.73
C ALA A 256 4.12 -9.22 -12.97
N THR A 257 3.12 -8.60 -13.62
CA THR A 257 2.58 -9.10 -14.88
C THR A 257 3.68 -9.31 -15.90
N LEU A 258 3.74 -10.53 -16.44
CA LEU A 258 4.80 -10.97 -17.35
C LEU A 258 4.91 -10.06 -18.58
N GLY A 259 6.14 -9.69 -18.93
CA GLY A 259 6.45 -8.84 -20.08
C GLY A 259 6.17 -7.34 -19.91
N LYS A 260 5.43 -6.92 -18.89
CA LYS A 260 4.99 -5.52 -18.70
C LYS A 260 5.64 -4.86 -17.48
N THR A 261 6.92 -5.10 -17.22
CA THR A 261 7.60 -4.58 -16.04
C THR A 261 8.95 -3.96 -16.37
N SER A 262 9.41 -3.05 -15.52
CA SER A 262 10.78 -2.49 -15.56
C SER A 262 11.82 -3.43 -14.95
N LEU A 263 11.39 -4.58 -14.42
CA LEU A 263 12.25 -5.59 -13.80
C LEU A 263 12.67 -6.65 -14.82
N SER A 264 13.83 -7.26 -14.57
CA SER A 264 14.40 -8.32 -15.42
C SER A 264 13.80 -9.68 -15.08
N GLN A 265 12.66 -10.00 -15.69
CA GLN A 265 11.99 -11.27 -15.47
C GLN A 265 12.81 -12.51 -15.90
N PRO A 266 13.68 -12.46 -16.94
CA PRO A 266 14.60 -13.57 -17.21
C PRO A 266 15.54 -13.87 -16.03
N GLU A 267 16.04 -12.84 -15.34
CA GLU A 267 16.89 -13.03 -14.17
C GLU A 267 16.10 -13.49 -12.95
N HIS A 268 14.87 -12.99 -12.74
CA HIS A 268 13.97 -13.53 -11.70
C HIS A 268 13.71 -15.03 -11.92
N ASN A 269 13.44 -15.43 -13.17
CA ASN A 269 13.28 -16.84 -13.54
C ASN A 269 14.58 -17.64 -13.26
N ALA A 270 15.74 -17.08 -13.60
CA ALA A 270 17.03 -17.74 -13.34
C ALA A 270 17.26 -17.95 -11.83
N VAL A 271 16.90 -16.98 -10.99
CA VAL A 271 16.96 -17.12 -9.53
C VAL A 271 16.04 -18.24 -9.06
N ALA A 272 14.76 -18.23 -9.45
CA ALA A 272 13.80 -19.28 -9.10
C ALA A 272 14.29 -20.67 -9.54
N THR A 273 14.75 -20.79 -10.78
CA THR A 273 15.28 -22.03 -11.35
C THR A 273 16.51 -22.54 -10.59
N SER A 274 17.43 -21.66 -10.18
CA SER A 274 18.63 -22.05 -9.42
C SER A 274 18.30 -22.62 -8.03
N LEU A 275 17.16 -22.22 -7.47
CA LEU A 275 16.61 -22.75 -6.22
C LEU A 275 15.73 -23.99 -6.41
N GLY A 276 15.49 -24.39 -7.67
CA GLY A 276 14.57 -25.47 -8.01
C GLY A 276 13.09 -25.12 -7.85
N ALA A 277 12.78 -23.82 -7.65
CA ALA A 277 11.42 -23.33 -7.48
C ALA A 277 10.68 -23.20 -8.82
N GLN A 278 9.36 -23.28 -8.78
CA GLN A 278 8.51 -23.10 -9.96
C GLN A 278 8.51 -21.64 -10.42
N TRP A 279 8.55 -21.41 -11.73
CA TRP A 279 8.38 -20.12 -12.37
C TRP A 279 7.34 -20.19 -13.52
N PRO A 280 6.46 -19.18 -13.69
CA PRO A 280 6.21 -18.11 -12.74
C PRO A 280 5.49 -18.64 -11.48
N GLY A 281 5.64 -17.89 -10.39
CA GLY A 281 4.86 -18.12 -9.17
C GLY A 281 3.54 -17.31 -9.19
N THR A 282 3.23 -16.63 -8.11
CA THR A 282 2.04 -15.77 -8.02
C THR A 282 2.27 -14.46 -8.78
N ILE A 283 1.33 -14.07 -9.63
CA ILE A 283 1.35 -12.82 -10.38
C ILE A 283 0.45 -11.80 -9.70
N LEU A 284 1.04 -10.65 -9.32
CA LEU A 284 0.34 -9.48 -8.79
C LEU A 284 0.92 -8.21 -9.40
N TRP A 285 0.09 -7.31 -9.90
CA TRP A 285 0.54 -6.06 -10.50
C TRP A 285 0.95 -5.03 -9.44
N SER A 286 0.06 -4.74 -8.49
CA SER A 286 0.27 -3.79 -7.40
C SER A 286 1.50 -4.15 -6.59
N GLN A 287 2.38 -3.17 -6.36
CA GLN A 287 3.60 -3.40 -5.58
C GLN A 287 3.28 -3.64 -4.11
N GLN A 288 2.32 -2.91 -3.56
CA GLN A 288 1.92 -3.07 -2.17
C GLN A 288 1.17 -4.39 -1.95
N MET A 289 0.38 -4.86 -2.92
CA MET A 289 -0.26 -6.17 -2.85
C MET A 289 0.76 -7.32 -2.83
N LYS A 290 1.94 -7.16 -3.44
CA LYS A 290 3.03 -8.14 -3.30
C LYS A 290 3.53 -8.22 -1.86
N TYR A 291 3.71 -7.08 -1.19
CA TYR A 291 4.05 -7.06 0.24
C TYR A 291 2.94 -7.66 1.10
N VAL A 292 1.69 -7.39 0.79
CA VAL A 292 0.54 -8.00 1.48
C VAL A 292 0.55 -9.52 1.31
N ALA A 293 0.79 -10.03 0.11
CA ALA A 293 0.89 -11.47 -0.15
C ALA A 293 2.03 -12.13 0.65
N LEU A 294 3.20 -11.49 0.71
CA LEU A 294 4.31 -11.90 1.57
C LEU A 294 3.92 -11.86 3.06
N THR A 295 3.35 -10.76 3.52
CA THR A 295 2.97 -10.56 4.94
C THR A 295 1.94 -11.59 5.42
N LEU A 296 1.06 -12.04 4.54
CA LEU A 296 0.04 -13.06 4.84
C LEU A 296 0.52 -14.51 4.59
N GLY A 297 1.79 -14.70 4.17
CA GLY A 297 2.35 -16.01 3.88
C GLY A 297 1.81 -16.68 2.62
N ALA A 298 1.08 -15.95 1.78
CA ALA A 298 0.57 -16.46 0.51
C ALA A 298 1.69 -16.65 -0.53
N THR A 299 2.79 -15.91 -0.38
CA THR A 299 4.02 -16.01 -1.18
C THR A 299 5.23 -15.96 -0.27
N ASP A 300 6.38 -16.42 -0.76
CA ASP A 300 7.57 -16.62 0.06
C ASP A 300 8.71 -15.65 -0.27
N VAL A 301 8.81 -15.26 -1.55
CA VAL A 301 9.94 -14.46 -2.06
C VAL A 301 9.46 -13.43 -3.06
N MET A 302 9.98 -12.21 -2.93
CA MET A 302 9.95 -11.17 -3.96
C MET A 302 11.40 -10.76 -4.26
N VAL A 303 11.80 -10.85 -5.52
CA VAL A 303 13.07 -10.33 -6.01
C VAL A 303 12.78 -9.20 -6.98
N ARG A 304 13.50 -8.09 -6.85
CA ARG A 304 13.40 -6.94 -7.74
C ARG A 304 14.75 -6.66 -8.38
N ILE A 305 15.04 -7.31 -9.50
CA ILE A 305 16.24 -7.08 -10.31
C ILE A 305 15.85 -6.10 -11.43
N PRO A 306 16.28 -4.82 -11.38
CA PRO A 306 15.99 -3.85 -12.44
C PRO A 306 16.66 -4.23 -13.75
N LYS A 307 16.02 -3.92 -14.91
CA LYS A 307 16.59 -4.16 -16.24
C LYS A 307 17.86 -3.37 -16.48
N THR A 308 17.96 -2.16 -15.93
CA THR A 308 19.10 -1.24 -16.11
C THR A 308 19.49 -0.61 -14.77
N LEU A 309 20.72 -0.11 -14.66
CA LEU A 309 21.26 0.46 -13.43
C LEU A 309 20.63 1.80 -13.04
N ASP A 310 20.11 2.54 -14.00
CA ASP A 310 19.48 3.85 -13.82
C ASP A 310 18.00 3.77 -13.35
N ARG A 311 17.46 2.56 -13.26
CA ARG A 311 16.08 2.37 -12.79
C ARG A 311 15.91 2.75 -11.33
N PHE A 312 14.77 3.36 -11.06
CA PHE A 312 14.31 3.71 -9.72
C PHE A 312 12.91 3.15 -9.48
N THR A 313 12.47 3.24 -8.23
CA THR A 313 11.08 3.02 -7.83
C THR A 313 10.67 4.15 -6.88
N TYR A 314 9.37 4.32 -6.67
CA TYR A 314 8.90 5.38 -5.78
C TYR A 314 8.81 4.92 -4.33
N VAL A 315 8.97 5.86 -3.40
CA VAL A 315 8.93 5.57 -1.96
C VAL A 315 7.55 5.08 -1.54
N TRP A 316 6.47 5.62 -2.10
CA TRP A 316 5.10 5.24 -1.77
C TRP A 316 4.73 3.82 -2.22
N ASP A 317 5.38 3.25 -3.24
CA ASP A 317 5.23 1.84 -3.66
C ASP A 317 5.76 0.86 -2.59
N HIS A 318 6.56 1.32 -1.63
CA HIS A 318 7.29 0.43 -0.75
C HIS A 318 7.12 0.71 0.75
N ALA A 319 7.08 1.97 1.17
CA ALA A 319 7.27 2.35 2.58
C ALA A 319 6.32 1.62 3.54
N GLY A 320 5.03 1.54 3.22
CA GLY A 320 4.03 0.86 4.06
C GLY A 320 4.22 -0.66 4.08
N GLY A 321 4.28 -1.29 2.91
CA GLY A 321 4.39 -2.74 2.78
C GLY A 321 5.69 -3.30 3.35
N HIS A 322 6.78 -2.56 3.18
CA HIS A 322 8.07 -2.90 3.76
C HIS A 322 7.99 -3.00 5.30
N LEU A 323 7.38 -1.99 5.96
CA LEU A 323 7.19 -2.03 7.42
C LEU A 323 6.29 -3.19 7.85
N LEU A 324 5.15 -3.40 7.18
CA LEU A 324 4.24 -4.51 7.49
C LEU A 324 4.96 -5.85 7.44
N PHE A 325 5.73 -6.10 6.38
CA PHE A 325 6.40 -7.37 6.19
C PHE A 325 7.54 -7.58 7.21
N GLN A 326 8.33 -6.55 7.51
CA GLN A 326 9.37 -6.63 8.54
C GLN A 326 8.79 -6.86 9.94
N GLU A 327 7.73 -6.14 10.31
CA GLU A 327 7.08 -6.29 11.61
C GLU A 327 6.34 -7.64 11.75
N ALA A 328 5.99 -8.30 10.65
CA ALA A 328 5.51 -9.68 10.64
C ALA A 328 6.63 -10.73 10.76
N GLY A 329 7.90 -10.33 10.76
CA GLY A 329 9.07 -11.22 10.85
C GLY A 329 9.78 -11.50 9.52
N GLY A 330 9.32 -10.90 8.40
CA GLY A 330 9.98 -11.01 7.10
C GLY A 330 11.30 -10.25 7.02
N VAL A 331 12.14 -10.60 6.06
CA VAL A 331 13.46 -9.98 5.85
C VAL A 331 13.49 -9.25 4.51
N ILE A 332 13.93 -7.99 4.54
CA ILE A 332 14.10 -7.16 3.32
C ILE A 332 15.46 -6.47 3.36
N SER A 333 16.17 -6.52 2.25
CA SER A 333 17.36 -5.69 2.02
C SER A 333 17.55 -5.41 0.52
N ASP A 334 18.51 -4.57 0.20
CA ASP A 334 19.07 -4.53 -1.15
C ASP A 334 20.03 -5.72 -1.39
N PHE A 335 20.63 -5.78 -2.59
CA PHE A 335 21.56 -6.85 -2.95
C PHE A 335 22.92 -6.81 -2.23
N LYS A 336 23.22 -5.74 -1.49
CA LYS A 336 24.40 -5.62 -0.64
C LYS A 336 24.12 -5.98 0.82
N GLY A 337 22.87 -6.30 1.14
CA GLY A 337 22.41 -6.54 2.51
C GLY A 337 22.11 -5.25 3.29
N GLU A 338 22.07 -4.08 2.62
CA GLU A 338 21.78 -2.81 3.24
C GLU A 338 20.26 -2.57 3.34
N GLN A 339 19.87 -1.78 4.33
CA GLN A 339 18.48 -1.35 4.48
C GLN A 339 18.09 -0.39 3.36
N ILE A 340 16.83 -0.45 2.94
CA ILE A 340 16.28 0.48 1.96
C ILE A 340 16.15 1.87 2.57
N ASP A 341 16.71 2.87 1.90
CA ASP A 341 16.68 4.27 2.32
C ASP A 341 15.41 4.98 1.83
N PHE A 342 14.50 5.24 2.74
CA PHE A 342 13.27 5.99 2.47
C PHE A 342 13.43 7.51 2.67
N ALA A 343 14.62 8.00 3.04
CA ALA A 343 14.86 9.40 3.40
C ALA A 343 15.48 10.24 2.27
N ASN A 344 15.55 9.73 1.05
CA ASN A 344 16.26 10.36 -0.05
C ASN A 344 15.33 10.87 -1.17
N GLY A 345 14.33 11.68 -0.80
CA GLY A 345 13.35 12.26 -1.72
C GLY A 345 12.25 11.28 -2.13
N ARG A 346 11.68 11.50 -3.30
CA ARG A 346 10.51 10.73 -3.81
C ARG A 346 10.88 9.35 -4.33
N LYS A 347 12.16 9.11 -4.67
CA LYS A 347 12.63 7.94 -5.42
C LYS A 347 13.67 7.15 -4.63
N ILE A 348 13.51 5.84 -4.64
CA ILE A 348 14.55 4.89 -4.24
C ILE A 348 15.40 4.64 -5.48
N LYS A 349 16.65 5.15 -5.46
CA LYS A 349 17.55 5.14 -6.61
C LYS A 349 18.56 4.00 -6.54
N GLY A 350 18.93 3.47 -7.70
CA GLY A 350 19.90 2.39 -7.85
C GLY A 350 21.31 2.71 -7.37
N GLU A 351 21.68 3.99 -7.29
CA GLU A 351 22.97 4.42 -6.74
C GLU A 351 23.21 3.93 -5.31
N ARG A 352 22.15 3.84 -4.49
CA ARG A 352 22.20 3.38 -3.11
C ARG A 352 21.58 2.02 -2.94
N ASN A 353 20.34 1.82 -3.38
CA ASN A 353 19.58 0.60 -3.21
C ASN A 353 19.17 0.02 -4.57
N TRP A 354 20.14 -0.50 -5.32
CA TRP A 354 19.83 -1.15 -6.59
C TRP A 354 19.29 -2.56 -6.35
N GLY A 355 18.01 -2.75 -6.69
CA GLY A 355 17.29 -4.00 -6.46
C GLY A 355 16.91 -4.24 -5.00
N MET A 356 16.11 -5.26 -4.80
CA MET A 356 15.62 -5.65 -3.47
C MET A 356 15.37 -7.16 -3.42
N ILE A 357 15.58 -7.74 -2.23
CA ILE A 357 15.14 -9.07 -1.86
C ILE A 357 14.21 -8.91 -0.66
N ALA A 358 13.01 -9.48 -0.75
CA ALA A 358 12.12 -9.66 0.38
C ALA A 358 11.74 -11.13 0.44
N CYS A 359 11.96 -11.77 1.58
CA CYS A 359 11.67 -13.19 1.74
C CYS A 359 11.28 -13.55 3.17
N MET A 360 10.63 -14.71 3.30
CA MET A 360 10.25 -15.31 4.57
C MET A 360 11.44 -15.50 5.50
N PRO A 361 11.22 -15.51 6.83
CA PRO A 361 12.27 -15.75 7.81
C PRO A 361 13.08 -17.02 7.49
N GLY A 362 14.41 -16.93 7.63
CA GLY A 362 15.32 -18.05 7.41
C GLY A 362 15.72 -18.34 5.97
N LEU A 363 15.13 -17.69 4.97
CA LEU A 363 15.43 -17.93 3.55
C LEU A 363 16.40 -16.91 2.94
N PHE A 364 16.71 -15.83 3.65
CA PHE A 364 17.41 -14.67 3.09
C PHE A 364 18.80 -15.01 2.55
N GLU A 365 19.57 -15.79 3.28
CA GLU A 365 20.96 -16.15 2.90
C GLU A 365 20.96 -16.95 1.59
N GLU A 366 20.05 -17.93 1.46
CA GLU A 366 19.97 -18.83 0.31
C GLU A 366 19.45 -18.10 -0.93
N VAL A 367 18.39 -17.31 -0.79
CA VAL A 367 17.85 -16.49 -1.88
C VAL A 367 18.87 -15.42 -2.31
N GLY A 368 19.51 -14.75 -1.36
CA GLY A 368 20.55 -13.75 -1.63
C GLY A 368 21.72 -14.33 -2.40
N LYS A 369 22.18 -15.53 -2.04
CA LYS A 369 23.24 -16.24 -2.76
C LYS A 369 22.82 -16.55 -4.21
N ALA A 370 21.61 -17.05 -4.42
CA ALA A 370 21.08 -17.33 -5.75
C ALA A 370 21.00 -16.05 -6.61
N VAL A 371 20.54 -14.93 -6.03
CA VAL A 371 20.51 -13.62 -6.73
C VAL A 371 21.93 -13.20 -7.13
N MET A 372 22.90 -13.26 -6.22
CA MET A 372 24.28 -12.87 -6.52
C MET A 372 24.94 -13.75 -7.58
N GLU A 373 24.63 -15.04 -7.65
CA GLU A 373 25.11 -15.93 -8.70
C GLU A 373 24.53 -15.59 -10.09
N VAL A 374 23.27 -15.19 -10.14
CA VAL A 374 22.61 -14.71 -11.37
C VAL A 374 23.21 -13.38 -11.83
N LEU A 375 23.40 -12.43 -10.91
CA LEU A 375 23.95 -11.10 -11.25
C LEU A 375 25.40 -11.17 -11.75
N LYS A 376 26.24 -12.07 -11.22
CA LYS A 376 27.60 -12.29 -11.75
C LYS A 376 27.65 -12.63 -13.24
N LYS A 377 26.60 -13.27 -13.76
CA LYS A 377 26.51 -13.64 -15.17
C LYS A 377 26.07 -12.47 -16.05
N ARG A 378 25.49 -11.41 -15.47
CA ARG A 378 25.15 -10.17 -16.21
C ARG A 378 26.41 -9.38 -16.59
N ASP A 379 27.42 -9.42 -15.70
CA ASP A 379 28.65 -8.62 -15.83
C ASP A 379 29.74 -9.37 -16.61
N SER A 380 29.51 -10.63 -17.00
CA SER A 380 30.42 -11.49 -17.78
C SER A 380 29.99 -11.53 -19.26
#